data_2525040d61bfdbcf017d31f4098c9148
#
_entry.id   2525040d61bfdbcf017d31f4098c9148
#
_cell.length_a   1.000
_cell.length_b   1.000
_cell.length_c   1.000
_cell.angle_alpha   90.00
_cell.angle_beta   90.00
_cell.angle_gamma   90.00
#
_symmetry.space_group_name_H-M   'P 1'
#
loop_
_entity.id
_entity.type
_entity.pdbx_description
1 polymer ?
#
loop_
_entity_poly.entity_id
_entity_poly.type
_entity_poly.pdbx_seq_one_letter_code
_entity_poly.pdbx_strand_id
1 'polypeptide(L)'
;MSAVMPSFEEDTFPDHQVAQLRIPPHSLEAESSVLGGLLLDNSAWDRVGDLVTDSDFYRYEHRLVFAAVAALINSSRPADVITVFEHLQSLGKADEVGGLADLNSLAQYVPSASNIRRYGEIVRERAILRKLVTASDEIATTAFSPKGRPVAQILDEAEQKIFHIGEEGSRMKQGFQSMNSLVVDLLDRVEEMSQNPNDITGVPTGFHDFDRMTSGMQPGDLIVLAARPSMGKTALAINIAENVAVQEGLPVAVFSMEMGASQLAVRIVGSIGRIDQGHLRTGKLSDDEWPRLTEAIEKLRNVSLHIDETPGLTPSELRANARRLSRQCGKLGLIVVDYLQLMTGSSSDGSDNRATELGEISRGLKMLAKELQCPVIALSQLNRSVEQRTDKRPMMSDLRESGAIEQDADVIMFIYRDDYYNKDSKEPGVAEVIIGKQRNGPTGTVKLAFLKPITKFESLASGSADY
;
A
#
# COMPACT_ATOMS: atom_id res chain seq x y z
N MET A 1 59.59 20.38 54.06
CA MET A 1 58.19 20.31 53.72
C MET A 1 58.10 19.68 52.33
N SER A 2 57.98 18.35 52.29
CA SER A 2 57.85 17.59 51.04
C SER A 2 56.39 17.51 50.68
N ALA A 3 56.04 17.99 49.47
CA ALA A 3 54.72 17.87 48.89
C ALA A 3 54.62 16.47 48.22
N VAL A 4 53.72 15.66 48.73
CA VAL A 4 53.32 14.35 48.14
C VAL A 4 52.38 14.67 46.99
N MET A 5 52.76 14.30 45.76
CA MET A 5 51.83 14.23 44.61
C MET A 5 50.92 13.02 44.77
N PRO A 6 49.62 13.13 44.45
CA PRO A 6 48.76 12.00 44.41
C PRO A 6 49.03 11.20 43.13
N SER A 7 49.20 9.87 43.31
CA SER A 7 49.27 8.90 42.23
C SER A 7 47.93 8.83 41.51
N PHE A 8 47.93 9.05 40.19
CA PHE A 8 46.81 8.71 39.32
C PHE A 8 46.71 7.18 39.25
N GLU A 9 45.68 6.61 39.85
CA GLU A 9 45.26 5.24 39.53
C GLU A 9 44.82 5.23 38.05
N GLU A 10 45.53 4.46 37.23
CA GLU A 10 45.09 4.07 35.90
C GLU A 10 43.84 3.20 36.08
N ASP A 11 42.68 3.80 35.81
CA ASP A 11 41.44 3.07 35.57
C ASP A 11 41.66 2.17 34.33
N THR A 12 42.04 0.94 34.59
CA THR A 12 42.00 -0.15 33.61
C THR A 12 40.56 -0.41 33.27
N PHE A 13 40.08 0.26 32.21
CA PHE A 13 38.84 -0.16 31.55
C PHE A 13 38.99 -1.63 31.17
N PRO A 14 38.08 -2.52 31.61
CA PRO A 14 38.12 -3.90 31.19
C PRO A 14 38.04 -3.96 29.67
N ASP A 15 38.96 -4.69 29.10
CA ASP A 15 39.10 -4.89 27.66
C ASP A 15 37.81 -5.52 27.09
N HIS A 16 36.89 -4.66 26.63
CA HIS A 16 35.63 -5.04 25.98
C HIS A 16 35.84 -5.69 24.59
N GLN A 17 37.08 -6.00 24.21
CA GLN A 17 37.43 -6.65 22.94
C GLN A 17 37.18 -8.16 22.93
N VAL A 18 36.86 -8.80 24.05
CA VAL A 18 36.33 -10.17 24.07
C VAL A 18 34.80 -10.20 24.18
N ALA A 19 34.18 -9.05 24.05
CA ALA A 19 32.74 -8.95 24.00
C ALA A 19 32.19 -9.67 22.78
N GLN A 20 31.81 -10.92 23.00
CA GLN A 20 30.80 -11.63 22.24
C GLN A 20 31.08 -11.70 20.73
N LEU A 21 31.70 -12.77 20.32
CA LEU A 21 31.41 -13.37 19.00
C LEU A 21 29.89 -13.43 18.89
N ARG A 22 29.31 -12.44 18.21
CA ARG A 22 27.85 -12.37 17.95
C ARG A 22 27.53 -13.50 17.00
N ILE A 23 27.21 -14.66 17.54
CA ILE A 23 26.79 -15.82 16.75
C ILE A 23 25.45 -15.42 16.09
N PRO A 24 25.33 -15.52 14.78
CA PRO A 24 24.07 -15.21 14.11
C PRO A 24 22.90 -16.00 14.70
N PRO A 25 21.72 -15.42 14.85
CA PRO A 25 20.54 -16.08 15.41
C PRO A 25 20.22 -17.38 14.67
N HIS A 26 20.18 -18.51 15.37
CA HIS A 26 19.84 -19.83 14.82
C HIS A 26 19.24 -20.73 15.90
N SER A 27 18.69 -21.88 15.49
CA SER A 27 18.30 -22.99 16.34
C SER A 27 18.53 -24.28 15.57
N LEU A 28 19.65 -24.95 15.88
CA LEU A 28 20.01 -26.21 15.20
C LEU A 28 19.02 -27.32 15.55
N GLU A 29 18.47 -27.29 16.75
CA GLU A 29 17.45 -28.24 17.21
C GLU A 29 16.16 -28.14 16.39
N ALA A 30 15.73 -26.88 16.12
CA ALA A 30 14.54 -26.66 15.29
C ALA A 30 14.77 -27.06 13.82
N GLU A 31 15.97 -26.73 13.28
CA GLU A 31 16.34 -27.13 11.91
C GLU A 31 16.37 -28.64 11.76
N SER A 32 17.05 -29.35 12.66
CA SER A 32 17.11 -30.81 12.65
C SER A 32 15.75 -31.45 12.83
N SER A 33 14.87 -30.85 13.66
CA SER A 33 13.51 -31.35 13.88
C SER A 33 12.62 -31.17 12.64
N VAL A 34 12.79 -30.08 11.87
CA VAL A 34 12.07 -29.89 10.59
C VAL A 34 12.55 -30.92 9.57
N LEU A 35 13.86 -31.04 9.37
CA LEU A 35 14.43 -31.94 8.37
C LEU A 35 14.13 -33.40 8.69
N GLY A 36 14.35 -33.82 9.93
CA GLY A 36 14.05 -35.18 10.38
C GLY A 36 12.57 -35.52 10.26
N GLY A 37 11.68 -34.56 10.62
CA GLY A 37 10.23 -34.72 10.45
C GLY A 37 9.82 -34.94 9.01
N LEU A 38 10.41 -34.20 8.05
CA LEU A 38 10.17 -34.35 6.62
C LEU A 38 10.71 -35.66 6.04
N LEU A 39 11.86 -36.13 6.52
CA LEU A 39 12.46 -37.40 6.11
C LEU A 39 11.67 -38.63 6.61
N LEU A 40 10.91 -38.50 7.71
CA LEU A 40 10.08 -39.56 8.27
C LEU A 40 8.65 -39.53 7.74
N ASP A 41 8.11 -38.34 7.52
CA ASP A 41 6.70 -38.16 7.08
C ASP A 41 6.61 -37.02 6.06
N ASN A 42 6.49 -37.39 4.79
CA ASN A 42 6.40 -36.38 3.72
C ASN A 42 5.07 -35.59 3.75
N SER A 43 4.01 -36.10 4.41
CA SER A 43 2.75 -35.34 4.58
C SER A 43 2.96 -34.07 5.45
N ALA A 44 4.04 -34.03 6.24
CA ALA A 44 4.44 -32.87 6.99
C ALA A 44 4.85 -31.67 6.12
N TRP A 45 5.16 -31.92 4.83
CA TRP A 45 5.45 -30.86 3.84
C TRP A 45 4.32 -29.84 3.72
N ASP A 46 3.07 -30.29 3.73
CA ASP A 46 1.89 -29.42 3.64
C ASP A 46 1.80 -28.41 4.81
N ARG A 47 2.56 -28.62 5.89
CA ARG A 47 2.57 -27.76 7.07
C ARG A 47 3.77 -26.83 7.16
N VAL A 48 4.81 -27.08 6.36
CA VAL A 48 6.09 -26.30 6.45
C VAL A 48 6.65 -25.86 5.11
N GLY A 49 6.22 -26.45 4.00
CA GLY A 49 6.79 -26.18 2.67
C GLY A 49 6.55 -24.74 2.17
N ASP A 50 5.47 -24.11 2.64
CA ASP A 50 5.17 -22.69 2.40
C ASP A 50 5.74 -21.75 3.48
N LEU A 51 6.17 -22.30 4.61
CA LEU A 51 6.63 -21.57 5.79
C LEU A 51 8.12 -21.23 5.74
N VAL A 52 8.94 -22.15 5.26
CA VAL A 52 10.40 -22.01 5.21
C VAL A 52 10.94 -22.33 3.83
N THR A 53 12.07 -21.69 3.51
CA THR A 53 12.86 -21.96 2.30
C THR A 53 14.23 -22.52 2.70
N ASP A 54 14.97 -23.09 1.76
CA ASP A 54 16.33 -23.57 1.98
C ASP A 54 17.24 -22.48 2.55
N SER A 55 17.10 -21.23 2.11
CA SER A 55 17.89 -20.09 2.60
C SER A 55 17.61 -19.72 4.07
N ASP A 56 16.52 -20.21 4.66
CA ASP A 56 16.16 -19.94 6.05
C ASP A 56 16.93 -20.80 7.04
N PHE A 57 17.56 -21.87 6.59
CA PHE A 57 18.42 -22.69 7.45
C PHE A 57 19.78 -22.05 7.68
N TYR A 58 20.31 -22.16 8.89
CA TYR A 58 21.59 -21.60 9.26
C TYR A 58 22.74 -22.45 8.73
N ARG A 59 22.70 -23.79 8.97
CA ARG A 59 23.71 -24.70 8.46
C ARG A 59 23.59 -24.91 6.97
N TYR A 60 24.71 -24.86 6.29
CA TYR A 60 24.76 -25.08 4.84
C TYR A 60 24.30 -26.50 4.46
N GLU A 61 24.68 -27.51 5.26
CA GLU A 61 24.26 -28.89 5.09
C GLU A 61 22.74 -29.03 5.18
N HIS A 62 22.09 -28.34 6.11
CA HIS A 62 20.64 -28.33 6.28
C HIS A 62 19.94 -27.67 5.09
N ARG A 63 20.54 -26.64 4.49
CA ARG A 63 20.02 -26.02 3.25
C ARG A 63 19.97 -27.02 2.10
N LEU A 64 21.06 -27.79 1.93
CA LEU A 64 21.15 -28.79 0.88
C LEU A 64 20.14 -29.90 1.06
N VAL A 65 19.98 -30.40 2.29
CA VAL A 65 18.99 -31.43 2.63
C VAL A 65 17.59 -30.94 2.37
N PHE A 66 17.22 -29.72 2.83
CA PHE A 66 15.91 -29.15 2.60
C PHE A 66 15.62 -28.95 1.10
N ALA A 67 16.60 -28.42 0.34
CA ALA A 67 16.46 -28.24 -1.11
C ALA A 67 16.23 -29.58 -1.83
N ALA A 68 16.93 -30.65 -1.42
CA ALA A 68 16.76 -32.00 -1.98
C ALA A 68 15.37 -32.57 -1.65
N VAL A 69 14.90 -32.43 -0.40
CA VAL A 69 13.55 -32.81 0.02
C VAL A 69 12.50 -32.08 -0.80
N ALA A 70 12.63 -30.76 -0.92
CA ALA A 70 11.73 -29.91 -1.72
C ALA A 70 11.68 -30.34 -3.19
N ALA A 71 12.82 -30.60 -3.81
CA ALA A 71 12.91 -31.05 -5.21
C ALA A 71 12.22 -32.41 -5.42
N LEU A 72 12.41 -33.35 -4.53
CA LEU A 72 11.78 -34.69 -4.61
C LEU A 72 10.26 -34.59 -4.45
N ILE A 73 9.77 -33.92 -3.41
CA ILE A 73 8.34 -33.77 -3.13
C ILE A 73 7.65 -33.01 -4.26
N ASN A 74 8.21 -31.92 -4.75
CA ASN A 74 7.66 -31.14 -5.87
C ASN A 74 7.62 -31.94 -7.19
N SER A 75 8.48 -32.97 -7.30
CA SER A 75 8.46 -33.93 -8.40
C SER A 75 7.57 -35.13 -8.14
N SER A 76 6.73 -35.09 -7.08
CA SER A 76 5.85 -36.21 -6.64
C SER A 76 6.63 -37.49 -6.34
N ARG A 77 7.86 -37.37 -5.86
CA ARG A 77 8.71 -38.50 -5.45
C ARG A 77 8.85 -38.50 -3.91
N PRO A 78 8.88 -39.67 -3.29
CA PRO A 78 9.09 -39.75 -1.85
C PRO A 78 10.47 -39.20 -1.48
N ALA A 79 10.54 -38.49 -0.35
CA ALA A 79 11.75 -37.88 0.19
C ALA A 79 12.09 -38.52 1.54
N ASP A 80 12.64 -39.72 1.51
CA ASP A 80 13.21 -40.42 2.67
C ASP A 80 14.74 -40.32 2.68
N VAL A 81 15.38 -40.85 3.72
CA VAL A 81 16.85 -40.76 3.90
C VAL A 81 17.59 -41.34 2.68
N ILE A 82 17.08 -42.42 2.06
CA ILE A 82 17.77 -43.07 0.95
C ILE A 82 17.59 -42.26 -0.34
N THR A 83 16.37 -41.87 -0.65
CA THR A 83 16.06 -41.13 -1.88
C THR A 83 16.70 -39.74 -1.87
N VAL A 84 16.75 -39.05 -0.72
CA VAL A 84 17.46 -37.78 -0.54
C VAL A 84 18.97 -37.97 -0.70
N PHE A 85 19.55 -39.04 -0.14
CA PHE A 85 20.96 -39.32 -0.32
C PHE A 85 21.31 -39.58 -1.78
N GLU A 86 20.55 -40.42 -2.49
CA GLU A 86 20.76 -40.70 -3.92
C GLU A 86 20.63 -39.42 -4.76
N HIS A 87 19.66 -38.56 -4.43
CA HIS A 87 19.48 -37.28 -5.12
C HIS A 87 20.71 -36.37 -4.91
N LEU A 88 21.18 -36.23 -3.67
CA LEU A 88 22.38 -35.46 -3.34
C LEU A 88 23.65 -36.06 -3.98
N GLN A 89 23.74 -37.39 -4.06
CA GLN A 89 24.83 -38.07 -4.74
C GLN A 89 24.84 -37.77 -6.25
N SER A 90 23.67 -37.77 -6.88
CA SER A 90 23.54 -37.43 -8.30
C SER A 90 23.97 -35.99 -8.62
N LEU A 91 23.87 -35.07 -7.63
CA LEU A 91 24.32 -33.69 -7.68
C LEU A 91 25.79 -33.49 -7.27
N GLY A 92 26.49 -34.56 -6.83
CA GLY A 92 27.87 -34.49 -6.33
C GLY A 92 27.99 -33.81 -4.96
N LYS A 93 26.90 -33.71 -4.16
CA LYS A 93 26.83 -32.98 -2.88
C LYS A 93 26.66 -33.89 -1.67
N ALA A 94 26.73 -35.20 -1.83
CA ALA A 94 26.51 -36.15 -0.73
C ALA A 94 27.55 -36.02 0.39
N ASP A 95 28.82 -35.74 0.07
CA ASP A 95 29.88 -35.57 1.05
C ASP A 95 29.75 -34.27 1.85
N GLU A 96 29.16 -33.19 1.22
CA GLU A 96 28.95 -31.89 1.86
C GLU A 96 27.93 -31.96 3.00
N VAL A 97 27.01 -32.93 2.96
CA VAL A 97 25.99 -33.14 4.01
C VAL A 97 26.38 -34.18 5.07
N GLY A 98 27.64 -34.68 5.04
CA GLY A 98 28.11 -35.71 5.96
C GLY A 98 27.66 -37.14 5.62
N GLY A 99 27.18 -37.35 4.38
CA GLY A 99 26.82 -38.66 3.89
C GLY A 99 25.53 -39.23 4.48
N LEU A 100 25.35 -40.54 4.29
CA LEU A 100 24.16 -41.26 4.75
C LEU A 100 24.04 -41.29 6.30
N ALA A 101 25.18 -41.24 7.03
CA ALA A 101 25.18 -41.30 8.48
C ALA A 101 24.52 -40.07 9.11
N ASP A 102 24.83 -38.89 8.60
CA ASP A 102 24.27 -37.64 9.13
C ASP A 102 22.79 -37.48 8.77
N LEU A 103 22.35 -37.92 7.54
CA LEU A 103 20.94 -37.98 7.17
C LEU A 103 20.14 -38.93 8.08
N ASN A 104 20.71 -40.10 8.43
CA ASN A 104 20.12 -40.99 9.45
C ASN A 104 20.01 -40.36 10.82
N SER A 105 21.04 -39.62 11.23
CA SER A 105 21.05 -38.90 12.52
C SER A 105 19.95 -37.83 12.55
N LEU A 106 19.73 -37.09 11.46
CA LEU A 106 18.64 -36.13 11.34
C LEU A 106 17.26 -36.80 11.46
N ALA A 107 17.06 -37.95 10.80
CA ALA A 107 15.80 -38.69 10.87
C ALA A 107 15.54 -39.25 12.28
N GLN A 108 16.56 -39.57 13.04
CA GLN A 108 16.44 -40.04 14.43
C GLN A 108 16.20 -38.91 15.44
N TYR A 109 16.54 -37.67 15.10
CA TYR A 109 16.46 -36.52 16.01
C TYR A 109 15.09 -35.82 15.92
N VAL A 110 13.97 -36.53 16.00
CA VAL A 110 12.63 -35.94 15.94
C VAL A 110 11.93 -36.02 17.29
N PRO A 111 11.86 -34.93 18.07
CA PRO A 111 11.15 -34.94 19.35
C PRO A 111 9.64 -35.17 19.20
N SER A 112 9.01 -34.65 18.16
CA SER A 112 7.59 -34.86 17.80
C SER A 112 7.29 -34.33 16.40
N ALA A 113 6.82 -35.21 15.51
CA ALA A 113 6.38 -34.82 14.17
C ALA A 113 5.11 -33.93 14.18
N SER A 114 4.32 -33.95 15.25
CA SER A 114 3.12 -33.14 15.38
C SER A 114 3.41 -31.63 15.46
N ASN A 115 4.57 -31.25 15.98
CA ASN A 115 4.96 -29.86 16.21
C ASN A 115 5.83 -29.25 15.10
N ILE A 116 5.94 -29.92 13.95
CA ILE A 116 6.85 -29.51 12.87
C ILE A 116 6.60 -28.07 12.39
N ARG A 117 5.36 -27.63 12.36
CA ARG A 117 5.00 -26.25 12.00
C ARG A 117 5.66 -25.23 12.95
N ARG A 118 5.61 -25.50 14.28
CA ARG A 118 6.22 -24.63 15.27
C ARG A 118 7.75 -24.56 15.12
N TYR A 119 8.37 -25.70 14.78
CA TYR A 119 9.81 -25.72 14.50
C TYR A 119 10.14 -24.92 13.24
N GLY A 120 9.33 -25.05 12.18
CA GLY A 120 9.45 -24.21 10.97
C GLY A 120 9.32 -22.70 11.28
N GLU A 121 8.36 -22.31 12.14
CA GLU A 121 8.22 -20.92 12.59
C GLU A 121 9.49 -20.42 13.29
N ILE A 122 10.09 -21.23 14.18
CA ILE A 122 11.35 -20.88 14.86
C ILE A 122 12.50 -20.70 13.86
N VAL A 123 12.65 -21.62 12.90
CA VAL A 123 13.68 -21.51 11.83
C VAL A 123 13.50 -20.21 11.07
N ARG A 124 12.28 -19.87 10.67
CA ARG A 124 11.96 -18.64 9.96
C ARG A 124 12.20 -17.38 10.80
N GLU A 125 11.74 -17.35 12.05
CA GLU A 125 12.01 -16.24 12.97
C GLU A 125 13.53 -15.95 13.09
N ARG A 126 14.33 -17.00 13.22
CA ARG A 126 15.80 -16.86 13.29
C ARG A 126 16.40 -16.41 11.96
N ALA A 127 15.87 -16.86 10.83
CA ALA A 127 16.29 -16.40 9.52
C ALA A 127 16.01 -14.90 9.31
N ILE A 128 14.82 -14.42 9.70
CA ILE A 128 14.48 -12.98 9.64
C ILE A 128 15.44 -12.16 10.51
N LEU A 129 15.76 -12.62 11.72
CA LEU A 129 16.74 -11.95 12.57
C LEU A 129 18.13 -11.91 11.92
N ARG A 130 18.57 -12.98 11.24
CA ARG A 130 19.86 -12.98 10.49
C ARG A 130 19.84 -11.97 9.34
N LYS A 131 18.74 -11.92 8.57
CA LYS A 131 18.58 -10.93 7.50
C LYS A 131 18.64 -9.50 8.05
N LEU A 132 18.03 -9.26 9.21
CA LEU A 132 18.08 -7.95 9.88
C LEU A 132 19.51 -7.59 10.33
N VAL A 133 20.28 -8.55 10.89
CA VAL A 133 21.68 -8.34 11.25
C VAL A 133 22.50 -8.00 10.00
N THR A 134 22.37 -8.79 8.93
CA THR A 134 23.10 -8.53 7.66
C THR A 134 22.77 -7.17 7.08
N ALA A 135 21.48 -6.81 7.02
CA ALA A 135 21.06 -5.49 6.54
C ALA A 135 21.61 -4.35 7.40
N SER A 136 21.63 -4.53 8.73
CA SER A 136 22.20 -3.54 9.66
C SER A 136 23.70 -3.33 9.43
N ASP A 137 24.46 -4.41 9.22
CA ASP A 137 25.89 -4.33 8.92
C ASP A 137 26.16 -3.66 7.57
N GLU A 138 25.36 -3.95 6.56
CA GLU A 138 25.44 -3.31 5.24
C GLU A 138 25.09 -1.82 5.30
N ILE A 139 24.04 -1.45 6.07
CA ILE A 139 23.66 -0.05 6.29
C ILE A 139 24.78 0.69 7.02
N ALA A 140 25.33 0.11 8.08
CA ALA A 140 26.44 0.69 8.82
C ALA A 140 27.68 0.87 7.92
N THR A 141 28.05 -0.15 7.15
CA THR A 141 29.19 -0.08 6.21
C THR A 141 29.00 1.00 5.16
N THR A 142 27.77 1.14 4.64
CA THR A 142 27.41 2.19 3.66
C THR A 142 27.48 3.59 4.28
N ALA A 143 27.02 3.75 5.52
CA ALA A 143 27.06 5.01 6.24
C ALA A 143 28.51 5.44 6.59
N PHE A 144 29.38 4.51 6.96
CA PHE A 144 30.81 4.79 7.19
C PHE A 144 31.59 5.09 5.89
N SER A 145 31.15 4.57 4.74
CA SER A 145 31.81 4.74 3.45
C SER A 145 30.83 5.15 2.36
N PRO A 146 30.36 6.39 2.34
CA PRO A 146 29.28 6.86 1.44
C PRO A 146 29.67 6.90 -0.03
N LYS A 147 30.99 6.86 -0.36
CA LYS A 147 31.52 6.83 -1.73
C LYS A 147 30.93 7.91 -2.66
N GLY A 148 30.70 9.12 -2.11
CA GLY A 148 30.15 10.24 -2.84
C GLY A 148 28.63 10.22 -3.07
N ARG A 149 27.90 9.26 -2.50
CA ARG A 149 26.44 9.21 -2.57
C ARG A 149 25.80 10.22 -1.63
N PRO A 150 24.70 10.89 -2.02
CA PRO A 150 23.95 11.80 -1.15
C PRO A 150 23.38 11.04 0.06
N VAL A 151 23.27 11.73 1.20
CA VAL A 151 22.71 11.15 2.44
C VAL A 151 21.28 10.63 2.23
N ALA A 152 20.45 11.37 1.47
CA ALA A 152 19.09 10.97 1.14
C ALA A 152 19.05 9.61 0.45
N GLN A 153 19.90 9.37 -0.54
CA GLN A 153 19.98 8.08 -1.24
C GLN A 153 20.38 6.92 -0.30
N ILE A 154 21.30 7.17 0.63
CA ILE A 154 21.71 6.16 1.63
C ILE A 154 20.56 5.80 2.57
N LEU A 155 19.77 6.80 2.98
CA LEU A 155 18.58 6.59 3.80
C LEU A 155 17.51 5.78 3.05
N ASP A 156 17.25 6.11 1.78
CA ASP A 156 16.28 5.38 0.95
C ASP A 156 16.69 3.91 0.76
N GLU A 157 17.98 3.65 0.48
CA GLU A 157 18.51 2.29 0.38
C GLU A 157 18.38 1.52 1.70
N ALA A 158 18.59 2.18 2.84
CA ALA A 158 18.43 1.57 4.16
C ALA A 158 16.96 1.24 4.45
N GLU A 159 16.04 2.16 4.17
CA GLU A 159 14.59 1.93 4.30
C GLU A 159 14.13 0.77 3.42
N GLN A 160 14.56 0.71 2.17
CA GLN A 160 14.20 -0.37 1.25
C GLN A 160 14.66 -1.74 1.76
N LYS A 161 15.88 -1.86 2.30
CA LYS A 161 16.40 -3.11 2.85
C LYS A 161 15.58 -3.60 4.04
N ILE A 162 15.30 -2.71 5.00
CA ILE A 162 14.49 -3.04 6.18
C ILE A 162 13.06 -3.41 5.76
N PHE A 163 12.52 -2.67 4.81
CA PHE A 163 11.20 -2.89 4.26
C PHE A 163 11.06 -4.29 3.60
N HIS A 164 12.03 -4.68 2.78
CA HIS A 164 12.02 -5.98 2.11
C HIS A 164 11.99 -7.15 3.11
N ILE A 165 12.75 -7.02 4.22
CA ILE A 165 12.71 -8.00 5.32
C ILE A 165 11.31 -8.07 5.95
N GLY A 166 10.65 -6.91 6.14
CA GLY A 166 9.29 -6.84 6.69
C GLY A 166 8.24 -7.46 5.75
N GLU A 167 8.36 -7.25 4.44
CA GLU A 167 7.45 -7.86 3.45
C GLU A 167 7.59 -9.38 3.40
N GLU A 168 8.82 -9.90 3.41
CA GLU A 168 9.05 -11.34 3.47
C GLU A 168 8.46 -11.98 4.73
N GLY A 169 8.48 -11.26 5.86
CA GLY A 169 7.83 -11.70 7.11
C GLY A 169 6.31 -11.67 7.04
N SER A 170 5.74 -10.73 6.27
CA SER A 170 4.28 -10.55 6.15
C SER A 170 3.61 -11.47 5.13
N ARG A 171 4.32 -11.92 4.09
CA ARG A 171 3.80 -12.85 3.06
C ARG A 171 3.25 -14.15 3.64
N MET A 172 3.73 -14.55 4.81
CA MET A 172 3.28 -15.77 5.51
C MET A 172 1.89 -15.68 6.13
N LYS A 173 1.32 -14.46 6.30
CA LYS A 173 -0.05 -14.28 6.81
C LYS A 173 -1.12 -14.39 5.72
N GLN A 174 -0.73 -14.51 4.45
CA GLN A 174 -1.63 -14.56 3.29
C GLN A 174 -1.71 -15.95 2.66
N GLY A 175 -1.92 -17.00 3.48
CA GLY A 175 -2.26 -18.35 3.00
C GLY A 175 -3.72 -18.44 2.58
N PHE A 176 -4.13 -19.65 2.12
CA PHE A 176 -5.53 -19.96 1.88
C PHE A 176 -6.36 -19.76 3.15
N GLN A 177 -7.42 -18.98 3.06
CA GLN A 177 -8.40 -18.85 4.13
C GLN A 177 -9.48 -19.90 3.93
N SER A 178 -9.88 -20.56 5.02
CA SER A 178 -10.97 -21.53 4.98
C SER A 178 -12.29 -20.81 4.71
N MET A 179 -13.15 -21.39 3.86
CA MET A 179 -14.48 -20.83 3.60
C MET A 179 -15.29 -20.70 4.90
N ASN A 180 -15.11 -21.60 5.86
CA ASN A 180 -15.80 -21.55 7.13
C ASN A 180 -15.46 -20.26 7.93
N SER A 181 -14.19 -19.86 7.99
CA SER A 181 -13.82 -18.62 8.67
C SER A 181 -14.39 -17.39 7.94
N LEU A 182 -14.32 -17.39 6.60
CA LEU A 182 -14.85 -16.31 5.78
C LEU A 182 -16.38 -16.15 5.90
N VAL A 183 -17.12 -17.26 6.06
CA VAL A 183 -18.57 -17.22 6.26
C VAL A 183 -18.93 -16.67 7.65
N VAL A 184 -18.18 -17.00 8.69
CA VAL A 184 -18.37 -16.42 10.02
C VAL A 184 -18.14 -14.92 9.99
N ASP A 185 -17.00 -14.48 9.43
CA ASP A 185 -16.68 -13.05 9.29
C ASP A 185 -17.75 -12.31 8.44
N LEU A 186 -18.32 -12.98 7.43
CA LEU A 186 -19.40 -12.42 6.61
C LEU A 186 -20.69 -12.28 7.42
N LEU A 187 -21.06 -13.28 8.23
CA LEU A 187 -22.28 -13.22 9.07
C LEU A 187 -22.18 -12.09 10.08
N ASP A 188 -21.05 -11.97 10.79
CA ASP A 188 -20.81 -10.88 11.75
C ASP A 188 -20.94 -9.50 11.06
N ARG A 189 -20.38 -9.39 9.85
CA ARG A 189 -20.45 -8.18 9.06
C ARG A 189 -21.87 -7.84 8.56
N VAL A 190 -22.64 -8.84 8.14
CA VAL A 190 -24.03 -8.66 7.73
C VAL A 190 -24.90 -8.28 8.92
N GLU A 191 -24.66 -8.87 10.09
CA GLU A 191 -25.38 -8.51 11.32
C GLU A 191 -25.09 -7.07 11.74
N GLU A 192 -23.83 -6.64 11.70
CA GLU A 192 -23.40 -5.27 11.97
C GLU A 192 -24.04 -4.26 10.99
N MET A 193 -24.10 -4.62 9.70
CA MET A 193 -24.75 -3.81 8.65
C MET A 193 -26.27 -3.75 8.85
N SER A 194 -26.92 -4.82 9.26
CA SER A 194 -28.38 -4.84 9.46
C SER A 194 -28.83 -3.92 10.59
N GLN A 195 -27.94 -3.59 11.54
CA GLN A 195 -28.17 -2.66 12.62
C GLN A 195 -27.90 -1.19 12.23
N ASN A 196 -27.25 -0.96 11.08
CA ASN A 196 -26.92 0.37 10.60
C ASN A 196 -28.04 0.89 9.68
N PRO A 197 -28.69 2.01 10.00
CA PRO A 197 -29.78 2.55 9.17
C PRO A 197 -29.32 3.12 7.81
N ASN A 198 -28.02 3.24 7.60
CA ASN A 198 -27.44 3.75 6.36
C ASN A 198 -26.98 2.57 5.50
N ASP A 199 -27.49 2.49 4.24
CA ASP A 199 -27.10 1.48 3.25
C ASP A 199 -25.63 1.61 2.74
N ILE A 200 -24.81 2.43 3.42
CA ILE A 200 -23.43 2.73 3.02
C ILE A 200 -22.48 1.84 3.82
N THR A 201 -21.82 0.91 3.12
CA THR A 201 -20.89 -0.06 3.72
C THR A 201 -19.43 0.37 3.66
N GLY A 202 -19.10 1.28 2.74
CA GLY A 202 -17.79 1.88 2.57
C GLY A 202 -17.69 3.27 3.18
N VAL A 203 -16.60 3.98 2.88
CA VAL A 203 -16.40 5.38 3.28
C VAL A 203 -17.30 6.27 2.42
N PRO A 204 -18.22 7.06 3.01
CA PRO A 204 -19.10 7.94 2.27
C PRO A 204 -18.33 9.01 1.48
N THR A 205 -18.76 9.30 0.28
CA THR A 205 -18.22 10.42 -0.51
C THR A 205 -18.86 11.77 -0.14
N GLY A 206 -20.01 11.74 0.54
CA GLY A 206 -20.84 12.90 0.84
C GLY A 206 -21.80 13.30 -0.28
N PHE A 207 -21.87 12.51 -1.36
CA PHE A 207 -22.81 12.70 -2.48
C PHE A 207 -23.82 11.56 -2.48
N HIS A 208 -25.05 11.83 -1.97
CA HIS A 208 -26.05 10.80 -1.68
C HIS A 208 -26.35 9.86 -2.84
N ASP A 209 -26.56 10.39 -4.06
CA ASP A 209 -26.88 9.54 -5.21
C ASP A 209 -25.69 8.68 -5.65
N PHE A 210 -24.47 9.21 -5.48
CA PHE A 210 -23.27 8.46 -5.73
C PHE A 210 -23.09 7.35 -4.68
N ASP A 211 -23.20 7.69 -3.40
CA ASP A 211 -23.06 6.75 -2.29
C ASP A 211 -24.13 5.64 -2.35
N ARG A 212 -25.36 5.97 -2.76
CA ARG A 212 -26.41 4.96 -2.98
C ARG A 212 -26.07 3.99 -4.13
N MET A 213 -25.40 4.44 -5.20
CA MET A 213 -25.00 3.57 -6.31
C MET A 213 -23.78 2.70 -5.98
N THR A 214 -22.86 3.19 -5.14
CA THR A 214 -21.59 2.53 -4.87
C THR A 214 -21.53 1.90 -3.49
N SER A 215 -22.52 2.16 -2.63
CA SER A 215 -22.49 1.86 -1.19
C SER A 215 -21.28 2.47 -0.50
N GLY A 216 -20.81 3.63 -0.99
CA GLY A 216 -19.58 4.30 -0.56
C GLY A 216 -18.30 3.69 -1.15
N MET A 217 -17.16 4.27 -0.80
CA MET A 217 -15.84 3.81 -1.25
C MET A 217 -15.37 2.63 -0.40
N GLN A 218 -15.19 1.46 -1.01
CA GLN A 218 -14.85 0.25 -0.26
C GLN A 218 -13.37 0.23 0.15
N PRO A 219 -13.04 -0.29 1.35
CA PRO A 219 -11.66 -0.50 1.76
C PRO A 219 -10.90 -1.39 0.77
N GLY A 220 -9.72 -0.93 0.35
CA GLY A 220 -8.89 -1.66 -0.61
C GLY A 220 -9.23 -1.42 -2.07
N ASP A 221 -10.20 -0.54 -2.39
CA ASP A 221 -10.53 -0.20 -3.77
C ASP A 221 -9.64 0.88 -4.34
N LEU A 222 -9.29 0.71 -5.62
CA LEU A 222 -8.70 1.72 -6.47
C LEU A 222 -9.81 2.35 -7.32
N ILE A 223 -10.07 3.63 -7.09
CA ILE A 223 -11.06 4.45 -7.77
C ILE A 223 -10.32 5.40 -8.69
N VAL A 224 -10.60 5.34 -9.99
CA VAL A 224 -9.99 6.25 -10.97
C VAL A 224 -11.00 7.31 -11.37
N LEU A 225 -10.65 8.57 -11.12
CA LEU A 225 -11.46 9.73 -11.53
C LEU A 225 -10.78 10.41 -12.70
N ALA A 226 -11.38 10.31 -13.88
CA ALA A 226 -10.81 10.81 -15.12
C ALA A 226 -11.62 11.94 -15.73
N ALA A 227 -10.94 12.95 -16.24
CA ALA A 227 -11.60 14.07 -16.90
C ALA A 227 -10.65 14.80 -17.87
N ARG A 228 -11.23 15.62 -18.76
CA ARG A 228 -10.47 16.65 -19.48
C ARG A 228 -10.12 17.81 -18.55
N PRO A 229 -9.08 18.59 -18.84
CA PRO A 229 -8.74 19.78 -18.06
C PRO A 229 -9.94 20.70 -17.87
N SER A 230 -10.01 21.38 -16.71
CA SER A 230 -11.05 22.35 -16.34
C SER A 230 -12.47 21.77 -16.12
N MET A 231 -12.64 20.44 -16.16
CA MET A 231 -13.93 19.79 -15.84
C MET A 231 -14.22 19.74 -14.34
N GLY A 232 -13.22 19.99 -13.48
CA GLY A 232 -13.36 19.97 -12.03
C GLY A 232 -12.85 18.69 -11.35
N LYS A 233 -11.99 17.91 -12.01
CA LYS A 233 -11.42 16.65 -11.50
C LYS A 233 -10.85 16.80 -10.08
N THR A 234 -9.87 17.68 -9.89
CA THR A 234 -9.26 17.97 -8.59
C THR A 234 -10.29 18.51 -7.59
N ALA A 235 -11.24 19.35 -8.05
CA ALA A 235 -12.26 19.90 -7.17
C ALA A 235 -13.19 18.81 -6.60
N LEU A 236 -13.65 17.85 -7.42
CA LEU A 236 -14.49 16.74 -6.94
C LEU A 236 -13.72 15.86 -5.95
N ALA A 237 -12.48 15.50 -6.27
CA ALA A 237 -11.66 14.68 -5.38
C ALA A 237 -11.39 15.35 -4.03
N ILE A 238 -11.13 16.66 -4.03
CA ILE A 238 -10.92 17.44 -2.80
C ILE A 238 -12.24 17.58 -2.02
N ASN A 239 -13.39 17.78 -2.68
CA ASN A 239 -14.67 17.80 -1.97
C ASN A 239 -15.02 16.45 -1.33
N ILE A 240 -14.68 15.33 -1.97
CA ILE A 240 -14.77 14.00 -1.34
C ILE A 240 -13.83 13.93 -0.12
N ALA A 241 -12.57 14.39 -0.28
CA ALA A 241 -11.59 14.40 0.79
C ALA A 241 -12.05 15.28 1.99
N GLU A 242 -12.65 16.45 1.72
CA GLU A 242 -13.28 17.32 2.71
C GLU A 242 -14.39 16.59 3.46
N ASN A 243 -15.30 15.93 2.75
CA ASN A 243 -16.41 15.21 3.37
C ASN A 243 -15.90 14.08 4.28
N VAL A 244 -14.95 13.27 3.79
CA VAL A 244 -14.35 12.19 4.58
C VAL A 244 -13.63 12.72 5.83
N ALA A 245 -12.89 13.83 5.70
CA ALA A 245 -12.13 14.37 6.80
C ALA A 245 -12.99 15.13 7.81
N VAL A 246 -13.99 15.91 7.35
CA VAL A 246 -14.81 16.80 8.19
C VAL A 246 -16.06 16.11 8.73
N GLN A 247 -16.75 15.32 7.90
CA GLN A 247 -18.02 14.69 8.29
C GLN A 247 -17.80 13.33 8.98
N GLU A 248 -16.93 12.50 8.38
CA GLU A 248 -16.65 11.17 8.92
C GLU A 248 -15.53 11.19 9.98
N GLY A 249 -14.77 12.29 10.09
CA GLY A 249 -13.67 12.43 11.05
C GLY A 249 -12.49 11.49 10.77
N LEU A 250 -12.39 10.95 9.55
CA LEU A 250 -11.35 9.99 9.19
C LEU A 250 -10.12 10.71 8.62
N PRO A 251 -8.90 10.25 8.94
CA PRO A 251 -7.67 10.82 8.39
C PRO A 251 -7.60 10.65 6.86
N VAL A 252 -7.24 11.72 6.15
CA VAL A 252 -7.13 11.74 4.69
C VAL A 252 -5.73 12.17 4.27
N ALA A 253 -5.14 11.44 3.32
CA ALA A 253 -3.88 11.81 2.66
C ALA A 253 -4.14 12.28 1.23
N VAL A 254 -3.62 13.46 0.88
CA VAL A 254 -3.69 14.03 -0.48
C VAL A 254 -2.27 14.19 -1.00
N PHE A 255 -1.93 13.45 -2.05
CA PHE A 255 -0.67 13.60 -2.78
C PHE A 255 -0.95 14.45 -4.02
N SER A 256 -0.49 15.70 -4.01
CA SER A 256 -0.74 16.67 -5.06
C SER A 256 0.55 17.06 -5.78
N MET A 257 0.77 16.48 -6.94
CA MET A 257 1.95 16.77 -7.77
C MET A 257 1.70 17.90 -8.77
N GLU A 258 0.43 18.32 -8.98
CA GLU A 258 0.06 19.40 -9.90
C GLU A 258 -0.06 20.73 -9.17
N MET A 259 -0.60 20.73 -7.96
CA MET A 259 -0.91 21.95 -7.21
C MET A 259 -0.20 21.99 -5.87
N GLY A 260 0.32 23.17 -5.49
CA GLY A 260 0.91 23.38 -4.18
C GLY A 260 -0.12 23.27 -3.04
N ALA A 261 0.34 22.85 -1.85
CA ALA A 261 -0.48 22.64 -0.67
C ALA A 261 -1.25 23.92 -0.26
N SER A 262 -0.62 25.09 -0.35
CA SER A 262 -1.25 26.37 -0.06
C SER A 262 -2.42 26.70 -1.01
N GLN A 263 -2.31 26.31 -2.29
CA GLN A 263 -3.40 26.51 -3.26
C GLN A 263 -4.59 25.60 -2.97
N LEU A 264 -4.32 24.35 -2.57
CA LEU A 264 -5.37 23.41 -2.14
C LEU A 264 -6.03 23.89 -0.85
N ALA A 265 -5.25 24.38 0.13
CA ALA A 265 -5.80 24.94 1.37
C ALA A 265 -6.78 26.09 1.10
N VAL A 266 -6.43 27.03 0.20
CA VAL A 266 -7.34 28.12 -0.21
C VAL A 266 -8.63 27.56 -0.84
N ARG A 267 -8.54 26.52 -1.67
CA ARG A 267 -9.73 25.88 -2.28
C ARG A 267 -10.61 25.21 -1.22
N ILE A 268 -10.02 24.49 -0.28
CA ILE A 268 -10.72 23.82 0.82
C ILE A 268 -11.45 24.84 1.69
N VAL A 269 -10.76 25.92 2.11
CA VAL A 269 -11.35 26.99 2.90
C VAL A 269 -12.48 27.67 2.14
N GLY A 270 -12.30 27.97 0.87
CA GLY A 270 -13.35 28.58 0.02
C GLY A 270 -14.55 27.67 -0.18
N SER A 271 -14.35 26.36 -0.34
CA SER A 271 -15.39 25.36 -0.45
C SER A 271 -16.22 25.24 0.84
N ILE A 272 -15.55 25.09 1.99
CA ILE A 272 -16.21 24.93 3.30
C ILE A 272 -16.90 26.23 3.74
N GLY A 273 -16.23 27.38 3.57
CA GLY A 273 -16.75 28.72 3.93
C GLY A 273 -17.72 29.29 2.91
N ARG A 274 -17.90 28.63 1.75
CA ARG A 274 -18.68 29.15 0.62
C ARG A 274 -18.25 30.55 0.20
N ILE A 275 -16.92 30.77 0.11
CA ILE A 275 -16.30 32.05 -0.21
C ILE A 275 -15.75 31.99 -1.64
N ASP A 276 -15.93 33.05 -2.39
CA ASP A 276 -15.40 33.17 -3.75
C ASP A 276 -13.86 33.02 -3.75
N GLN A 277 -13.36 32.13 -4.61
CA GLN A 277 -11.91 31.87 -4.74
C GLN A 277 -11.11 33.11 -5.15
N GLY A 278 -11.73 33.98 -5.93
CA GLY A 278 -11.14 35.27 -6.33
C GLY A 278 -10.99 36.22 -5.16
N HIS A 279 -11.98 36.27 -4.26
CA HIS A 279 -11.91 37.08 -3.03
C HIS A 279 -10.83 36.59 -2.10
N LEU A 280 -10.74 35.28 -1.86
CA LEU A 280 -9.67 34.69 -1.05
C LEU A 280 -8.28 34.98 -1.64
N ARG A 281 -8.12 34.82 -2.95
CA ARG A 281 -6.84 35.03 -3.64
C ARG A 281 -6.39 36.49 -3.61
N THR A 282 -7.32 37.43 -3.69
CA THR A 282 -7.02 38.86 -3.71
C THR A 282 -7.05 39.52 -2.32
N GLY A 283 -7.51 38.79 -1.30
CA GLY A 283 -7.73 39.32 0.05
C GLY A 283 -8.87 40.32 0.16
N LYS A 284 -9.72 40.41 -0.88
CA LYS A 284 -10.88 41.34 -0.94
C LYS A 284 -12.17 40.64 -0.53
N LEU A 285 -12.27 40.31 0.75
CA LEU A 285 -13.44 39.70 1.33
C LEU A 285 -14.51 40.74 1.65
N SER A 286 -15.78 40.40 1.45
CA SER A 286 -16.93 41.19 1.93
C SER A 286 -17.13 41.01 3.44
N ASP A 287 -17.88 41.90 4.07
CA ASP A 287 -18.09 41.87 5.53
C ASP A 287 -18.79 40.57 5.99
N ASP A 288 -19.62 39.97 5.16
CA ASP A 288 -20.28 38.69 5.41
C ASP A 288 -19.39 37.46 5.16
N GLU A 289 -18.29 37.60 4.41
CA GLU A 289 -17.34 36.52 4.16
C GLU A 289 -16.34 36.32 5.30
N TRP A 290 -16.02 37.34 6.09
CA TRP A 290 -15.12 37.23 7.22
C TRP A 290 -15.60 36.24 8.31
N PRO A 291 -16.87 36.30 8.78
CA PRO A 291 -17.37 35.29 9.71
C PRO A 291 -17.32 33.86 9.13
N ARG A 292 -17.68 33.69 7.84
CA ARG A 292 -17.62 32.38 7.17
C ARG A 292 -16.21 31.84 7.02
N LEU A 293 -15.24 32.71 6.79
CA LEU A 293 -13.82 32.35 6.79
C LEU A 293 -13.39 31.84 8.18
N THR A 294 -13.75 32.56 9.23
CA THR A 294 -13.41 32.18 10.61
C THR A 294 -14.02 30.83 10.96
N GLU A 295 -15.28 30.61 10.63
CA GLU A 295 -15.98 29.32 10.86
C GLU A 295 -15.32 28.17 10.08
N ALA A 296 -14.95 28.41 8.82
CA ALA A 296 -14.27 27.40 8.01
C ALA A 296 -12.89 27.04 8.59
N ILE A 297 -12.12 28.00 9.07
CA ILE A 297 -10.83 27.77 9.75
C ILE A 297 -11.01 26.97 11.03
N GLU A 298 -12.01 27.31 11.85
CA GLU A 298 -12.31 26.56 13.09
C GLU A 298 -12.71 25.11 12.80
N LYS A 299 -13.52 24.87 11.75
CA LYS A 299 -13.88 23.51 11.32
C LYS A 299 -12.65 22.71 10.89
N LEU A 300 -11.70 23.35 10.18
CA LEU A 300 -10.50 22.68 9.67
C LEU A 300 -9.41 22.48 10.73
N ARG A 301 -9.44 23.21 11.84
CA ARG A 301 -8.36 23.21 12.84
C ARG A 301 -8.06 21.83 13.43
N ASN A 302 -9.10 21.00 13.60
CA ASN A 302 -8.99 19.67 14.21
C ASN A 302 -9.16 18.53 13.20
N VAL A 303 -9.17 18.83 11.90
CA VAL A 303 -9.39 17.84 10.85
C VAL A 303 -8.05 17.21 10.45
N SER A 304 -8.02 15.90 10.38
CA SER A 304 -6.84 15.14 9.97
C SER A 304 -6.78 15.02 8.44
N LEU A 305 -6.54 16.14 7.76
CA LEU A 305 -6.33 16.20 6.31
C LEU A 305 -4.88 16.62 6.04
N HIS A 306 -4.11 15.74 5.41
CA HIS A 306 -2.67 15.91 5.19
C HIS A 306 -2.39 16.01 3.70
N ILE A 307 -1.62 17.02 3.31
CA ILE A 307 -1.26 17.29 1.90
C ILE A 307 0.25 17.12 1.74
N ASP A 308 0.65 16.29 0.80
CA ASP A 308 2.02 16.12 0.32
C ASP A 308 2.11 16.70 -1.09
N GLU A 309 2.98 17.71 -1.30
CA GLU A 309 3.15 18.39 -2.59
C GLU A 309 4.46 17.99 -3.30
N THR A 310 5.06 16.87 -2.87
CA THR A 310 6.31 16.38 -3.48
C THR A 310 6.07 16.00 -4.94
N PRO A 311 6.80 16.61 -5.90
CA PRO A 311 6.62 16.32 -7.32
C PRO A 311 7.25 14.98 -7.70
N GLY A 312 6.67 14.30 -8.70
CA GLY A 312 7.28 13.13 -9.35
C GLY A 312 7.44 11.91 -8.44
N LEU A 313 6.59 11.75 -7.42
CA LEU A 313 6.62 10.60 -6.52
C LEU A 313 6.54 9.27 -7.29
N THR A 314 7.37 8.33 -6.91
CA THR A 314 7.24 6.93 -7.31
C THR A 314 6.17 6.22 -6.49
N PRO A 315 5.57 5.12 -6.97
CA PRO A 315 4.64 4.31 -6.17
C PRO A 315 5.22 3.84 -4.83
N SER A 316 6.52 3.57 -4.78
CA SER A 316 7.22 3.14 -3.57
C SER A 316 7.32 4.25 -2.53
N GLU A 317 7.70 5.47 -2.93
CA GLU A 317 7.76 6.64 -2.05
C GLU A 317 6.37 7.03 -1.53
N LEU A 318 5.37 7.07 -2.42
CA LEU A 318 3.99 7.33 -2.05
C LEU A 318 3.50 6.31 -1.02
N ARG A 319 3.80 5.02 -1.22
CA ARG A 319 3.48 3.94 -0.28
C ARG A 319 4.16 4.13 1.07
N ALA A 320 5.45 4.51 1.09
CA ALA A 320 6.20 4.78 2.31
C ALA A 320 5.60 5.96 3.10
N ASN A 321 5.26 7.07 2.41
CA ASN A 321 4.65 8.24 3.01
C ASN A 321 3.25 7.94 3.57
N ALA A 322 2.40 7.22 2.80
CA ALA A 322 1.07 6.81 3.26
C ALA A 322 1.13 5.90 4.48
N ARG A 323 2.06 4.94 4.52
CA ARG A 323 2.29 4.07 5.69
C ARG A 323 2.76 4.85 6.92
N ARG A 324 3.68 5.80 6.73
CA ARG A 324 4.15 6.66 7.82
C ARG A 324 3.00 7.45 8.41
N LEU A 325 2.15 8.05 7.56
CA LEU A 325 0.98 8.79 8.00
C LEU A 325 -0.03 7.87 8.71
N SER A 326 -0.32 6.70 8.18
CA SER A 326 -1.20 5.71 8.81
C SER A 326 -0.72 5.28 10.21
N ARG A 327 0.59 5.19 10.42
CA ARG A 327 1.16 4.91 11.76
C ARG A 327 0.99 6.08 12.74
N GLN A 328 0.99 7.31 12.24
CA GLN A 328 0.85 8.52 13.06
C GLN A 328 -0.61 8.82 13.43
N CYS A 329 -1.51 8.69 12.45
CA CYS A 329 -2.92 9.10 12.60
C CYS A 329 -3.88 7.93 12.77
N GLY A 330 -3.42 6.67 12.69
CA GLY A 330 -4.27 5.49 12.66
C GLY A 330 -4.73 5.13 11.24
N LYS A 331 -5.82 4.38 11.17
CA LYS A 331 -6.39 3.91 9.88
C LYS A 331 -6.80 5.11 9.02
N LEU A 332 -6.27 5.19 7.80
CA LEU A 332 -6.66 6.21 6.84
C LEU A 332 -8.06 5.93 6.28
N GLY A 333 -8.87 6.98 6.14
CA GLY A 333 -10.19 6.92 5.51
C GLY A 333 -10.13 7.04 3.99
N LEU A 334 -9.15 7.82 3.46
CA LEU A 334 -9.01 8.05 2.04
C LEU A 334 -7.59 8.47 1.67
N ILE A 335 -7.12 8.02 0.51
CA ILE A 335 -5.92 8.52 -0.15
C ILE A 335 -6.33 9.11 -1.50
N VAL A 336 -5.90 10.35 -1.79
CA VAL A 336 -6.09 11.02 -3.09
C VAL A 336 -4.74 11.22 -3.74
N VAL A 337 -4.62 10.91 -5.05
CA VAL A 337 -3.40 11.08 -5.85
C VAL A 337 -3.70 11.95 -7.07
N ASP A 338 -3.17 13.17 -7.13
CA ASP A 338 -3.40 14.13 -8.23
C ASP A 338 -2.07 14.44 -8.96
N TYR A 339 -1.83 13.90 -10.14
CA TYR A 339 -2.51 12.93 -10.95
C TYR A 339 -1.51 11.89 -11.51
N LEU A 340 -1.97 10.72 -11.93
CA LEU A 340 -1.14 9.55 -12.30
C LEU A 340 -0.02 9.87 -13.31
N GLN A 341 -0.30 10.74 -14.29
CA GLN A 341 0.66 11.07 -15.34
C GLN A 341 1.83 11.95 -14.87
N LEU A 342 1.82 12.47 -13.64
CA LEU A 342 2.95 13.19 -13.02
C LEU A 342 3.81 12.28 -12.15
N MET A 343 3.35 11.07 -11.86
CA MET A 343 4.16 10.08 -11.16
C MET A 343 5.29 9.56 -12.04
N THR A 344 6.38 9.16 -11.42
CA THR A 344 7.54 8.56 -12.07
C THR A 344 7.53 7.05 -11.86
N GLY A 345 7.75 6.27 -12.92
CA GLY A 345 7.91 4.81 -12.81
C GLY A 345 9.23 4.42 -12.15
N SER A 346 9.33 3.16 -11.73
CA SER A 346 10.54 2.62 -11.08
C SER A 346 11.70 2.33 -12.03
N SER A 347 11.46 2.25 -13.34
CA SER A 347 12.49 1.94 -14.35
C SER A 347 13.13 3.19 -14.90
N SER A 348 14.45 3.34 -14.65
CA SER A 348 15.30 4.43 -15.16
C SER A 348 15.72 4.28 -16.62
N ASP A 349 15.35 3.20 -17.29
CA ASP A 349 15.62 2.99 -18.69
C ASP A 349 14.63 3.74 -19.56
N GLY A 350 15.13 4.75 -20.28
CA GLY A 350 14.39 5.64 -21.18
C GLY A 350 13.75 4.95 -22.39
N SER A 351 13.06 3.84 -22.19
CA SER A 351 12.30 3.16 -23.23
C SER A 351 10.86 3.64 -23.23
N ASP A 352 10.47 4.14 -24.35
CA ASP A 352 9.26 4.69 -24.93
C ASP A 352 7.89 4.06 -24.57
N ASN A 353 7.68 3.46 -23.40
CA ASN A 353 6.39 2.84 -23.13
C ASN A 353 5.67 3.39 -21.90
N ARG A 354 5.16 4.62 -22.05
CA ARG A 354 4.34 5.30 -21.03
C ARG A 354 3.17 4.44 -20.54
N ALA A 355 2.62 3.59 -21.39
CA ALA A 355 1.55 2.68 -21.03
C ALA A 355 1.99 1.63 -20.00
N THR A 356 3.22 1.11 -20.12
CA THR A 356 3.80 0.16 -19.15
C THR A 356 4.03 0.83 -17.81
N GLU A 357 4.59 2.04 -17.82
CA GLU A 357 4.83 2.83 -16.61
C GLU A 357 3.53 3.14 -15.85
N LEU A 358 2.49 3.58 -16.56
CA LEU A 358 1.16 3.79 -15.95
C LEU A 358 0.56 2.49 -15.40
N GLY A 359 0.85 1.35 -16.04
CA GLY A 359 0.46 0.04 -15.54
C GLY A 359 1.18 -0.36 -14.24
N GLU A 360 2.47 -0.03 -14.08
CA GLU A 360 3.19 -0.23 -12.82
C GLU A 360 2.63 0.67 -11.71
N ILE A 361 2.38 1.93 -12.03
CA ILE A 361 1.80 2.89 -11.11
C ILE A 361 0.43 2.42 -10.62
N SER A 362 -0.48 2.01 -11.54
CA SER A 362 -1.83 1.58 -11.17
C SER A 362 -1.82 0.34 -10.29
N ARG A 363 -0.98 -0.65 -10.60
CA ARG A 363 -0.78 -1.84 -9.77
C ARG A 363 -0.23 -1.49 -8.39
N GLY A 364 0.75 -0.57 -8.33
CA GLY A 364 1.31 -0.08 -7.07
C GLY A 364 0.25 0.56 -6.18
N LEU A 365 -0.61 1.42 -6.74
CA LEU A 365 -1.71 2.06 -6.02
C LEU A 365 -2.80 1.05 -5.58
N LYS A 366 -3.13 0.05 -6.42
CA LYS A 366 -4.05 -1.02 -6.02
C LYS A 366 -3.48 -1.88 -4.89
N MET A 367 -2.19 -2.16 -4.92
CA MET A 367 -1.52 -2.85 -3.81
C MET A 367 -1.56 -2.02 -2.53
N LEU A 368 -1.30 -0.72 -2.61
CA LEU A 368 -1.38 0.21 -1.49
C LEU A 368 -2.79 0.23 -0.86
N ALA A 369 -3.83 0.36 -1.70
CA ALA A 369 -5.22 0.34 -1.24
C ALA A 369 -5.53 -0.94 -0.45
N LYS A 370 -5.16 -2.11 -0.99
CA LYS A 370 -5.34 -3.41 -0.33
C LYS A 370 -4.54 -3.54 0.97
N GLU A 371 -3.32 -3.03 0.98
CA GLU A 371 -2.45 -3.13 2.16
C GLU A 371 -2.95 -2.29 3.32
N LEU A 372 -3.29 -1.03 3.07
CA LEU A 372 -3.78 -0.12 4.10
C LEU A 372 -5.28 -0.31 4.39
N GLN A 373 -5.98 -1.18 3.64
CA GLN A 373 -7.44 -1.34 3.74
C GLN A 373 -8.15 0.02 3.69
N CYS A 374 -7.73 0.85 2.73
CA CYS A 374 -8.15 2.23 2.54
C CYS A 374 -8.49 2.45 1.06
N PRO A 375 -9.60 3.12 0.70
CA PRO A 375 -9.86 3.50 -0.67
C PRO A 375 -8.82 4.51 -1.17
N VAL A 376 -8.42 4.34 -2.44
CA VAL A 376 -7.49 5.24 -3.13
C VAL A 376 -8.20 5.85 -4.32
N ILE A 377 -8.33 7.18 -4.37
CA ILE A 377 -8.78 7.93 -5.55
C ILE A 377 -7.55 8.39 -6.33
N ALA A 378 -7.38 7.87 -7.53
CA ALA A 378 -6.32 8.27 -8.44
C ALA A 378 -6.90 9.12 -9.58
N LEU A 379 -6.38 10.33 -9.74
CA LEU A 379 -6.83 11.24 -10.79
C LEU A 379 -6.10 10.94 -12.10
N SER A 380 -6.84 10.96 -13.21
CA SER A 380 -6.28 10.71 -14.55
C SER A 380 -6.77 11.74 -15.56
N GLN A 381 -5.92 12.10 -16.50
CA GLN A 381 -6.29 12.96 -17.60
C GLN A 381 -6.69 12.13 -18.83
N LEU A 382 -7.82 12.49 -19.45
CA LEU A 382 -8.31 11.83 -20.66
C LEU A 382 -7.58 12.28 -21.92
N ASN A 383 -7.56 11.42 -22.93
CA ASN A 383 -7.03 11.72 -24.26
C ASN A 383 -7.81 12.90 -24.90
N ARG A 384 -7.11 13.70 -25.72
CA ARG A 384 -7.72 14.82 -26.46
C ARG A 384 -8.73 14.38 -27.52
N SER A 385 -8.70 13.14 -27.96
CA SER A 385 -9.62 12.59 -28.96
C SER A 385 -11.09 12.68 -28.56
N VAL A 386 -11.40 12.73 -27.26
CA VAL A 386 -12.77 12.91 -26.75
C VAL A 386 -13.40 14.22 -27.24
N GLU A 387 -12.59 15.29 -27.44
CA GLU A 387 -13.05 16.60 -27.88
C GLU A 387 -13.41 16.66 -29.39
N GLN A 388 -12.96 15.67 -30.16
CA GLN A 388 -13.22 15.58 -31.61
C GLN A 388 -14.54 14.89 -31.93
N ARG A 389 -15.17 14.23 -30.95
CA ARG A 389 -16.44 13.54 -31.13
C ARG A 389 -17.60 14.50 -31.05
N THR A 390 -18.71 14.13 -31.70
CA THR A 390 -20.00 14.87 -31.61
C THR A 390 -20.54 14.82 -30.18
N ASP A 391 -20.60 13.62 -29.59
CA ASP A 391 -20.84 13.43 -28.15
C ASP A 391 -19.50 13.39 -27.44
N LYS A 392 -19.26 14.39 -26.60
CA LYS A 392 -18.02 14.57 -25.85
C LYS A 392 -18.06 13.94 -24.45
N ARG A 393 -19.11 13.14 -24.16
CA ARG A 393 -19.14 12.35 -22.93
C ARG A 393 -18.04 11.33 -22.95
N PRO A 394 -17.20 11.31 -21.90
CA PRO A 394 -16.10 10.35 -21.81
C PRO A 394 -16.59 8.91 -21.74
N MET A 395 -15.77 8.00 -22.28
CA MET A 395 -15.99 6.55 -22.22
C MET A 395 -14.64 5.83 -21.91
N MET A 396 -14.70 4.54 -21.62
CA MET A 396 -13.53 3.75 -21.24
C MET A 396 -12.37 3.82 -22.25
N SER A 397 -12.69 3.88 -23.55
CA SER A 397 -11.66 3.99 -24.62
C SER A 397 -10.87 5.31 -24.58
N ASP A 398 -11.33 6.33 -23.86
CA ASP A 398 -10.63 7.60 -23.71
C ASP A 398 -9.47 7.54 -22.70
N LEU A 399 -9.39 6.44 -21.93
CA LEU A 399 -8.25 6.03 -21.11
C LEU A 399 -7.19 5.23 -21.90
N ARG A 400 -7.13 5.35 -23.21
CA ARG A 400 -6.50 4.46 -24.17
C ARG A 400 -5.00 4.17 -23.99
N GLU A 401 -4.24 5.03 -23.36
CA GLU A 401 -2.83 4.79 -23.02
C GLU A 401 -2.69 3.99 -21.70
N SER A 402 -3.80 3.58 -21.11
CA SER A 402 -3.89 3.07 -19.75
C SER A 402 -4.75 1.80 -19.66
N GLY A 403 -4.64 0.88 -20.60
CA GLY A 403 -5.37 -0.41 -20.54
C GLY A 403 -5.13 -1.18 -19.23
N ALA A 404 -3.96 -0.99 -18.62
CA ALA A 404 -3.66 -1.53 -17.30
C ALA A 404 -4.50 -0.86 -16.20
N ILE A 405 -4.70 0.45 -16.25
CA ILE A 405 -5.57 1.18 -15.29
C ILE A 405 -6.99 0.64 -15.35
N GLU A 406 -7.49 0.37 -16.58
CA GLU A 406 -8.82 -0.23 -16.76
C GLU A 406 -8.92 -1.60 -16.08
N GLN A 407 -7.87 -2.42 -16.11
CA GLN A 407 -7.87 -3.74 -15.48
C GLN A 407 -7.76 -3.66 -13.95
N ASP A 408 -6.90 -2.80 -13.43
CA ASP A 408 -6.55 -2.71 -12.02
C ASP A 408 -7.63 -1.98 -11.20
N ALA A 409 -8.27 -0.94 -11.76
CA ALA A 409 -9.27 -0.15 -11.07
C ALA A 409 -10.54 -0.95 -10.76
N ASP A 410 -11.10 -0.74 -9.58
CA ASP A 410 -12.38 -1.32 -9.16
C ASP A 410 -13.55 -0.45 -9.62
N VAL A 411 -13.36 0.87 -9.57
CA VAL A 411 -14.33 1.87 -10.02
C VAL A 411 -13.62 2.86 -10.95
N ILE A 412 -14.26 3.19 -12.07
CA ILE A 412 -13.79 4.24 -12.99
C ILE A 412 -14.91 5.23 -13.19
N MET A 413 -14.61 6.48 -12.92
CA MET A 413 -15.52 7.60 -13.01
C MET A 413 -15.02 8.64 -14.00
N PHE A 414 -15.95 9.23 -14.73
CA PHE A 414 -15.68 10.33 -15.65
C PHE A 414 -16.48 11.56 -15.26
N ILE A 415 -15.88 12.75 -15.40
CA ILE A 415 -16.61 14.01 -15.24
C ILE A 415 -16.85 14.61 -16.62
N TYR A 416 -18.12 14.96 -16.87
CA TYR A 416 -18.54 15.69 -18.03
C TYR A 416 -19.39 16.90 -17.61
N ARG A 417 -19.17 18.02 -18.29
CA ARG A 417 -19.98 19.24 -18.11
C ARG A 417 -20.36 19.79 -19.47
N ASP A 418 -21.67 19.81 -19.75
CA ASP A 418 -22.18 20.30 -21.02
C ASP A 418 -21.96 21.82 -21.17
N ASP A 419 -22.14 22.59 -20.09
CA ASP A 419 -21.94 24.05 -20.05
C ASP A 419 -20.49 24.50 -20.38
N TYR A 420 -19.51 23.60 -20.29
CA TYR A 420 -18.12 23.88 -20.68
C TYR A 420 -17.96 23.90 -22.22
N TYR A 421 -18.64 22.99 -22.93
CA TYR A 421 -18.53 22.86 -24.36
C TYR A 421 -19.64 23.64 -25.11
N ASN A 422 -20.81 23.77 -24.50
CA ASN A 422 -22.00 24.39 -25.06
C ASN A 422 -22.48 25.55 -24.18
N LYS A 423 -22.36 26.79 -24.70
CA LYS A 423 -22.81 27.98 -23.97
C LYS A 423 -24.32 28.04 -23.80
N ASP A 424 -25.06 27.38 -24.69
CA ASP A 424 -26.52 27.29 -24.69
C ASP A 424 -27.00 25.98 -24.03
N SER A 425 -26.21 25.44 -23.11
CA SER A 425 -26.56 24.23 -22.34
C SER A 425 -27.90 24.41 -21.63
N LYS A 426 -28.74 23.38 -21.68
CA LYS A 426 -30.01 23.34 -20.94
C LYS A 426 -29.87 23.16 -19.45
N GLU A 427 -28.69 22.67 -19.01
CA GLU A 427 -28.36 22.37 -17.60
C GLU A 427 -27.06 23.09 -17.20
N PRO A 428 -27.07 24.46 -17.16
CA PRO A 428 -25.85 25.18 -16.74
C PRO A 428 -25.51 24.90 -15.28
N GLY A 429 -24.22 24.73 -14.98
CA GLY A 429 -23.75 24.41 -13.63
C GLY A 429 -23.98 22.96 -13.19
N VAL A 430 -24.47 22.09 -14.07
CA VAL A 430 -24.60 20.65 -13.78
C VAL A 430 -23.38 19.91 -14.33
N ALA A 431 -22.84 19.04 -13.49
CA ALA A 431 -21.80 18.08 -13.85
C ALA A 431 -22.36 16.67 -13.83
N GLU A 432 -22.07 15.90 -14.85
CA GLU A 432 -22.36 14.47 -14.91
C GLU A 432 -21.13 13.70 -14.42
N VAL A 433 -21.29 12.89 -13.36
CA VAL A 433 -20.31 11.91 -12.92
C VAL A 433 -20.73 10.56 -13.47
N ILE A 434 -20.04 10.09 -14.50
CA ILE A 434 -20.37 8.87 -15.23
C ILE A 434 -19.54 7.73 -14.66
N ILE A 435 -20.18 6.75 -14.03
CA ILE A 435 -19.54 5.52 -13.56
C ILE A 435 -19.44 4.57 -14.75
N GLY A 436 -18.29 4.52 -15.39
CA GLY A 436 -18.04 3.69 -16.57
C GLY A 436 -17.65 2.25 -16.24
N LYS A 437 -17.11 2.02 -15.04
CA LYS A 437 -16.78 0.69 -14.51
C LYS A 437 -17.04 0.64 -13.00
N GLN A 438 -17.64 -0.45 -12.55
CA GLN A 438 -17.76 -0.80 -11.13
C GLN A 438 -17.75 -2.32 -11.01
N ARG A 439 -16.81 -2.87 -10.20
CA ARG A 439 -16.71 -4.34 -10.05
C ARG A 439 -17.86 -4.93 -9.25
N ASN A 440 -18.31 -4.22 -8.22
CA ASN A 440 -19.28 -4.71 -7.24
C ASN A 440 -20.59 -3.92 -7.23
N GLY A 441 -21.00 -3.34 -8.39
CA GLY A 441 -22.21 -2.55 -8.47
C GLY A 441 -22.56 -2.14 -9.90
N PRO A 442 -23.67 -1.41 -10.07
CA PRO A 442 -24.12 -0.95 -11.38
C PRO A 442 -23.28 0.22 -11.92
N THR A 443 -23.20 0.32 -13.23
CA THR A 443 -22.74 1.55 -13.92
C THR A 443 -23.90 2.51 -14.12
N GLY A 444 -23.59 3.80 -14.24
CA GLY A 444 -24.65 4.81 -14.42
C GLY A 444 -24.09 6.23 -14.38
N THR A 445 -24.98 7.20 -14.32
CA THR A 445 -24.60 8.62 -14.29
C THR A 445 -25.28 9.29 -13.10
N VAL A 446 -24.48 9.98 -12.30
CA VAL A 446 -24.95 10.82 -11.20
C VAL A 446 -24.77 12.28 -11.60
N LYS A 447 -25.78 13.10 -11.40
CA LYS A 447 -25.71 14.53 -11.65
C LYS A 447 -25.41 15.29 -10.36
N LEU A 448 -24.44 16.19 -10.41
CA LEU A 448 -24.04 17.06 -9.30
C LEU A 448 -24.14 18.52 -9.74
N ALA A 449 -24.46 19.41 -8.81
CA ALA A 449 -24.31 20.84 -9.02
C ALA A 449 -22.83 21.24 -8.90
N PHE A 450 -22.30 22.02 -9.82
CA PHE A 450 -20.97 22.59 -9.76
C PHE A 450 -21.00 24.11 -9.56
N LEU A 451 -20.65 24.55 -8.39
CA LEU A 451 -20.59 25.95 -7.98
C LEU A 451 -19.21 26.53 -8.30
N LYS A 452 -19.05 26.99 -9.52
CA LYS A 452 -17.77 27.44 -10.08
C LYS A 452 -17.05 28.52 -9.23
N PRO A 453 -17.71 29.58 -8.69
CA PRO A 453 -17.02 30.60 -7.91
C PRO A 453 -16.31 30.08 -6.66
N ILE A 454 -16.90 29.09 -6.01
CA ILE A 454 -16.35 28.46 -4.78
C ILE A 454 -15.71 27.10 -5.04
N THR A 455 -15.66 26.68 -6.30
CA THR A 455 -15.06 25.41 -6.76
C THR A 455 -15.63 24.17 -6.01
N LYS A 456 -16.94 24.13 -5.81
CA LYS A 456 -17.62 23.11 -5.00
C LYS A 456 -18.62 22.32 -5.83
N PHE A 457 -18.60 20.98 -5.61
CA PHE A 457 -19.68 20.10 -6.05
C PHE A 457 -20.66 19.88 -4.89
N GLU A 458 -21.94 19.79 -5.21
CA GLU A 458 -23.02 19.50 -4.27
C GLU A 458 -24.02 18.54 -4.91
N SER A 459 -24.69 17.74 -4.08
CA SER A 459 -25.81 16.92 -4.52
C SER A 459 -26.92 17.82 -5.05
N LEU A 460 -27.51 17.47 -6.18
CA LEU A 460 -28.71 18.15 -6.64
C LEU A 460 -29.84 17.85 -5.63
N ALA A 461 -30.61 18.87 -5.26
CA ALA A 461 -31.81 18.66 -4.50
C ALA A 461 -32.70 17.68 -5.28
N SER A 462 -33.02 16.54 -4.68
CA SER A 462 -33.98 15.57 -5.23
C SER A 462 -35.30 16.29 -5.36
N GLY A 463 -35.59 16.87 -6.52
CA GLY A 463 -36.94 17.22 -6.87
C GLY A 463 -37.71 15.90 -6.85
N SER A 464 -38.74 15.82 -6.04
CA SER A 464 -39.69 14.72 -6.01
C SER A 464 -40.12 14.38 -7.43
N ALA A 465 -39.45 13.45 -8.06
CA ALA A 465 -39.97 12.72 -9.17
C ALA A 465 -40.67 11.49 -8.57
N ASP A 466 -41.89 11.71 -8.11
CA ASP A 466 -42.90 10.67 -8.13
C ASP A 466 -42.95 10.07 -9.56
N TYR A 467 -42.53 8.81 -9.68
CA TYR A 467 -43.18 7.79 -10.53
C TYR A 467 -42.53 6.44 -10.26
#